data_902e6859f3c765fc7c7832a478293243
#
_entry.id   902e6859f3c765fc7c7832a478293243
#
_cell.length_a   1.000
_cell.length_b   1.000
_cell.length_c   1.000
_cell.angle_alpha   90.00
_cell.angle_beta   90.00
_cell.angle_gamma   90.00
#
_symmetry.space_group_name_H-M   'P 1'
#
loop_
_entity.id
_entity.type
_entity.pdbx_description
1 polymer ?
#
loop_
_entity_poly.entity_id
_entity_poly.type
_entity_poly.pdbx_seq_one_letter_code
_entity_poly.pdbx_strand_id
1 'polypeptide(L)'
;MFQKLHVFDLDGTTVDSFHRVEPCIKPDGDLDLQAYRETACTHDKIQADTLLPLAKYMQDLIKKGEKVAICTARKMSKTDYVYLRKAGIRVNTICSRDQLFKHFDPVQAKAIYHMKDSDYKRFWLQRLQAIFPLHSLVVYDDHQGVLAMAKEIGVLAFDAKEVNQILDAGFKMGYETASEDYESEIEHLLGALA
;
A
#
# COMPACT_ATOMS: atom_id res chain seq x y z
N MET A 1 16.03 -2.07 -20.18
CA MET A 1 15.48 -2.54 -18.89
C MET A 1 14.22 -1.73 -18.63
N PHE A 2 13.07 -2.36 -18.37
CA PHE A 2 11.87 -1.61 -17.99
C PHE A 2 12.07 -1.03 -16.59
N GLN A 3 11.68 0.23 -16.38
CA GLN A 3 11.67 0.82 -15.04
C GLN A 3 10.57 0.18 -14.21
N LYS A 4 10.77 0.06 -12.91
CA LYS A 4 9.73 -0.45 -11.99
C LYS A 4 8.85 0.71 -11.50
N LEU A 5 7.55 0.47 -11.34
CA LEU A 5 6.63 1.30 -10.57
C LEU A 5 6.22 0.49 -9.35
N HIS A 6 6.72 0.87 -8.19
CA HIS A 6 6.40 0.23 -6.92
C HIS A 6 5.09 0.78 -6.37
N VAL A 7 4.11 -0.08 -6.15
CA VAL A 7 2.77 0.27 -5.68
C VAL A 7 2.55 -0.35 -4.31
N PHE A 8 2.37 0.47 -3.30
CA PHE A 8 2.19 0.04 -1.92
C PHE A 8 0.75 0.29 -1.45
N ASP A 9 0.16 -0.68 -0.75
CA ASP A 9 -0.95 -0.40 0.12
C ASP A 9 -0.49 0.29 1.41
N LEU A 10 -1.43 0.76 2.24
CA LEU A 10 -1.14 1.43 3.50
C LEU A 10 -1.37 0.50 4.70
N ASP A 11 -2.64 0.23 5.00
CA ASP A 11 -3.05 -0.45 6.23
C ASP A 11 -2.61 -1.92 6.22
N GLY A 12 -1.82 -2.36 7.21
CA GLY A 12 -1.26 -3.72 7.27
C GLY A 12 -0.08 -3.97 6.32
N THR A 13 0.25 -3.02 5.46
CA THR A 13 1.35 -3.10 4.49
C THR A 13 2.51 -2.19 4.87
N THR A 14 2.33 -0.89 4.87
CA THR A 14 3.34 0.10 5.25
C THR A 14 3.05 0.78 6.58
N VAL A 15 1.79 0.71 7.02
CA VAL A 15 1.31 1.33 8.27
C VAL A 15 0.62 0.27 9.11
N ASP A 16 1.08 0.13 10.36
CA ASP A 16 0.34 -0.61 11.39
C ASP A 16 -0.77 0.29 11.95
N SER A 17 -1.98 0.00 11.53
CA SER A 17 -3.21 0.65 11.96
C SER A 17 -4.12 -0.28 12.77
N PHE A 18 -3.63 -1.47 13.15
CA PHE A 18 -4.44 -2.52 13.78
C PHE A 18 -5.10 -2.03 15.08
N HIS A 19 -4.38 -1.27 15.89
CA HIS A 19 -4.88 -0.70 17.16
C HIS A 19 -6.21 0.07 17.01
N ARG A 20 -6.49 0.65 15.85
CA ARG A 20 -7.73 1.40 15.59
C ARG A 20 -8.74 0.63 14.74
N VAL A 21 -8.30 -0.43 14.04
CA VAL A 21 -9.16 -1.29 13.20
C VAL A 21 -9.79 -2.40 14.05
N GLU A 22 -8.99 -3.03 14.93
CA GLU A 22 -9.42 -4.14 15.79
C GLU A 22 -10.76 -3.89 16.53
N PRO A 23 -10.99 -2.73 17.17
CA PRO A 23 -12.27 -2.46 17.84
C PRO A 23 -13.48 -2.40 16.89
N CYS A 24 -13.25 -2.36 15.59
CA CYS A 24 -14.28 -2.32 14.55
C CYS A 24 -14.50 -3.69 13.88
N ILE A 25 -13.81 -4.73 14.32
CA ILE A 25 -13.98 -6.10 13.80
C ILE A 25 -15.14 -6.75 14.54
N LYS A 26 -16.11 -7.26 13.78
CA LYS A 26 -17.24 -8.00 14.30
C LYS A 26 -16.86 -9.41 14.78
N PRO A 27 -17.69 -10.08 15.57
CA PRO A 27 -17.42 -11.45 16.01
C PRO A 27 -17.25 -12.49 14.90
N ASP A 28 -17.82 -12.23 13.72
CA ASP A 28 -17.68 -13.04 12.52
C ASP A 28 -16.37 -12.78 11.72
N GLY A 29 -15.56 -11.82 12.18
CA GLY A 29 -14.30 -11.41 11.57
C GLY A 29 -14.46 -10.30 10.52
N ASP A 30 -15.66 -9.90 10.17
CA ASP A 30 -15.91 -8.84 9.21
C ASP A 30 -15.68 -7.44 9.82
N LEU A 31 -15.23 -6.51 9.01
CA LEU A 31 -15.08 -5.10 9.42
C LEU A 31 -16.45 -4.41 9.47
N ASP A 32 -16.80 -3.84 10.62
CA ASP A 32 -17.91 -2.89 10.73
C ASP A 32 -17.49 -1.55 10.09
N LEU A 33 -17.90 -1.36 8.85
CA LEU A 33 -17.55 -0.16 8.08
C LEU A 33 -18.12 1.13 8.68
N GLN A 34 -19.23 1.08 9.39
CA GLN A 34 -19.82 2.24 10.06
C GLN A 34 -18.95 2.61 11.28
N ALA A 35 -18.74 1.67 12.19
CA ALA A 35 -17.89 1.85 13.35
C ALA A 35 -16.47 2.32 12.93
N TYR A 36 -15.90 1.69 11.91
CA TYR A 36 -14.59 2.09 11.36
C TYR A 36 -14.54 3.55 10.90
N ARG A 37 -15.56 4.01 10.15
CA ARG A 37 -15.61 5.39 9.66
C ARG A 37 -15.80 6.40 10.78
N GLU A 38 -16.58 6.06 11.80
CA GLU A 38 -16.92 6.94 12.89
C GLU A 38 -15.83 7.01 13.96
N THR A 39 -15.15 5.90 14.23
CA THR A 39 -14.25 5.80 15.38
C THR A 39 -12.80 5.55 15.05
N ALA A 40 -12.47 4.84 13.96
CA ALA A 40 -11.10 4.47 13.63
C ALA A 40 -10.34 5.56 12.84
N CYS A 41 -11.05 6.45 12.13
CA CYS A 41 -10.44 7.43 11.26
C CYS A 41 -10.33 8.84 11.91
N THR A 42 -10.20 8.91 13.23
CA THR A 42 -9.99 10.17 13.95
C THR A 42 -8.54 10.64 13.88
N HIS A 43 -8.32 11.94 14.09
CA HIS A 43 -6.98 12.55 14.04
C HIS A 43 -5.99 11.82 14.95
N ASP A 44 -6.35 11.67 16.23
CA ASP A 44 -5.44 11.13 17.25
C ASP A 44 -5.07 9.67 16.98
N LYS A 45 -6.05 8.87 16.52
CA LYS A 45 -5.81 7.47 16.17
C LYS A 45 -4.89 7.33 14.94
N ILE A 46 -5.09 8.15 13.91
CA ILE A 46 -4.20 8.15 12.73
C ILE A 46 -2.78 8.60 13.11
N GLN A 47 -2.64 9.58 14.01
CA GLN A 47 -1.32 10.02 14.47
C GLN A 47 -0.62 8.99 15.37
N ALA A 48 -1.35 8.05 15.96
CA ALA A 48 -0.83 6.95 16.75
C ALA A 48 -0.47 5.70 15.92
N ASP A 49 -0.80 5.69 14.62
CA ASP A 49 -0.33 4.63 13.71
C ASP A 49 1.20 4.54 13.73
N THR A 50 1.77 3.35 13.56
CA THR A 50 3.21 3.14 13.46
C THR A 50 3.60 2.65 12.07
N LEU A 51 4.87 2.83 11.70
CA LEU A 51 5.37 2.35 10.41
C LEU A 51 5.80 0.89 10.52
N LEU A 52 5.41 0.09 9.54
CA LEU A 52 5.91 -1.26 9.34
C LEU A 52 7.27 -1.24 8.60
N PRO A 53 8.09 -2.30 8.68
CA PRO A 53 9.41 -2.36 8.04
C PRO A 53 9.39 -1.99 6.55
N LEU A 54 8.34 -2.40 5.81
CA LEU A 54 8.18 -2.11 4.39
C LEU A 54 8.07 -0.59 4.08
N ALA A 55 7.65 0.22 5.06
CA ALA A 55 7.65 1.67 4.92
C ALA A 55 9.08 2.25 4.80
N LYS A 56 10.06 1.65 5.49
CA LYS A 56 11.49 2.05 5.35
C LYS A 56 12.00 1.74 3.95
N TYR A 57 11.71 0.55 3.43
CA TYR A 57 12.02 0.20 2.05
C TYR A 57 11.39 1.19 1.05
N MET A 58 10.10 1.51 1.23
CA MET A 58 9.41 2.54 0.43
C MET A 58 10.10 3.90 0.50
N GLN A 59 10.53 4.34 1.69
CA GLN A 59 11.27 5.60 1.88
C GLN A 59 12.61 5.59 1.13
N ASP A 60 13.31 4.46 1.12
CA ASP A 60 14.60 4.32 0.44
C ASP A 60 14.44 4.33 -1.08
N LEU A 61 13.41 3.67 -1.62
CA LEU A 61 13.05 3.79 -3.04
C LEU A 61 12.76 5.25 -3.44
N ILE A 62 12.01 5.99 -2.60
CA ILE A 62 11.73 7.41 -2.83
C ILE A 62 13.01 8.24 -2.84
N LYS A 63 13.94 8.00 -1.91
CA LYS A 63 15.25 8.69 -1.85
C LYS A 63 16.12 8.39 -3.08
N LYS A 64 16.09 7.16 -3.59
CA LYS A 64 16.78 6.73 -4.81
C LYS A 64 16.13 7.29 -6.08
N GLY A 65 14.99 7.96 -5.98
CA GLY A 65 14.29 8.53 -7.14
C GLY A 65 13.47 7.52 -7.93
N GLU A 66 13.25 6.33 -7.38
CA GLU A 66 12.40 5.30 -7.98
C GLU A 66 10.95 5.76 -8.06
N LYS A 67 10.19 5.19 -8.99
CA LYS A 67 8.77 5.47 -9.14
C LYS A 67 7.98 4.71 -8.09
N VAL A 68 7.34 5.48 -7.19
CA VAL A 68 6.54 4.92 -6.09
C VAL A 68 5.13 5.50 -6.13
N ALA A 69 4.14 4.65 -5.93
CA ALA A 69 2.74 5.00 -5.79
C ALA A 69 2.13 4.37 -4.54
N ILE A 70 1.09 4.98 -4.00
CA ILE A 70 0.21 4.39 -2.98
C ILE A 70 -1.10 4.01 -3.66
N CYS A 71 -1.59 2.78 -3.40
CA CYS A 71 -2.91 2.34 -3.83
C CYS A 71 -3.65 1.71 -2.65
N THR A 72 -4.51 2.49 -2.02
CA THR A 72 -5.28 2.07 -0.84
C THR A 72 -6.78 2.22 -1.06
N ALA A 73 -7.56 1.24 -0.60
CA ALA A 73 -9.02 1.30 -0.59
C ALA A 73 -9.59 2.23 0.51
N ARG A 74 -8.73 2.79 1.34
CA ARG A 74 -9.08 3.76 2.38
C ARG A 74 -9.51 5.09 1.77
N LYS A 75 -10.48 5.75 2.40
CA LYS A 75 -10.73 7.17 2.19
C LYS A 75 -9.77 7.96 3.07
N MET A 76 -8.75 8.55 2.46
CA MET A 76 -7.76 9.36 3.19
C MET A 76 -8.33 10.74 3.56
N SER A 77 -7.91 11.22 4.72
CA SER A 77 -8.18 12.55 5.25
C SER A 77 -6.93 13.43 5.18
N LYS A 78 -7.07 14.71 5.49
CA LYS A 78 -5.92 15.62 5.64
C LYS A 78 -4.89 15.08 6.65
N THR A 79 -5.35 14.41 7.70
CA THR A 79 -4.49 13.84 8.74
C THR A 79 -3.59 12.73 8.17
N ASP A 80 -4.13 11.87 7.30
CA ASP A 80 -3.35 10.80 6.65
C ASP A 80 -2.21 11.37 5.80
N TYR A 81 -2.50 12.38 4.99
CA TYR A 81 -1.47 13.06 4.18
C TYR A 81 -0.41 13.74 5.03
N VAL A 82 -0.79 14.33 6.17
CA VAL A 82 0.15 14.93 7.13
C VAL A 82 1.00 13.86 7.78
N TYR A 83 0.40 12.74 8.21
CA TYR A 83 1.10 11.59 8.78
C TYR A 83 2.16 11.04 7.84
N LEU A 84 1.79 10.70 6.61
CA LEU A 84 2.73 10.18 5.60
C LEU A 84 3.87 11.17 5.32
N ARG A 85 3.56 12.47 5.24
CA ARG A 85 4.58 13.50 5.01
C ARG A 85 5.56 13.62 6.16
N LYS A 86 5.09 13.55 7.42
CA LYS A 86 5.93 13.52 8.62
C LYS A 86 6.81 12.28 8.67
N ALA A 87 6.27 11.15 8.21
CA ALA A 87 6.99 9.89 8.06
C ALA A 87 7.99 9.90 6.87
N GLY A 88 8.18 11.01 6.15
CA GLY A 88 9.08 11.08 5.00
C GLY A 88 8.57 10.40 3.73
N ILE A 89 7.32 9.92 3.74
CA ILE A 89 6.68 9.30 2.57
C ILE A 89 6.03 10.39 1.73
N ARG A 90 6.70 10.78 0.65
CA ARG A 90 6.25 11.81 -0.29
C ARG A 90 6.20 11.23 -1.69
N VAL A 91 5.03 10.79 -2.10
CA VAL A 91 4.78 10.23 -3.43
C VAL A 91 3.89 11.17 -4.24
N ASN A 92 4.07 11.16 -5.56
CA ASN A 92 3.29 11.99 -6.47
C ASN A 92 1.97 11.31 -6.90
N THR A 93 1.87 9.99 -6.72
CA THR A 93 0.71 9.19 -7.14
C THR A 93 0.10 8.52 -5.93
N ILE A 94 -1.13 8.91 -5.58
CA ILE A 94 -1.91 8.28 -4.51
C ILE A 94 -3.29 7.94 -5.07
N CYS A 95 -3.59 6.65 -5.13
CA CYS A 95 -4.87 6.09 -5.55
C CYS A 95 -5.68 5.75 -4.29
N SER A 96 -6.50 6.68 -3.83
CA SER A 96 -7.35 6.52 -2.64
C SER A 96 -8.78 6.97 -2.94
N ARG A 97 -9.74 6.54 -2.13
CA ARG A 97 -11.17 6.80 -2.41
C ARG A 97 -11.53 8.29 -2.42
N ASP A 98 -10.84 9.14 -1.65
CA ASP A 98 -11.05 10.60 -1.65
C ASP A 98 -10.55 11.26 -2.94
N GLN A 99 -9.57 10.66 -3.64
CA GLN A 99 -9.04 11.20 -4.89
C GLN A 99 -9.99 11.01 -6.08
N LEU A 100 -10.91 10.04 -6.00
CA LEU A 100 -11.83 9.71 -7.10
C LEU A 100 -12.59 10.95 -7.59
N PHE A 101 -13.16 11.73 -6.67
CA PHE A 101 -13.97 12.91 -7.01
C PHE A 101 -13.16 14.09 -7.55
N LYS A 102 -11.83 13.99 -7.56
CA LYS A 102 -10.94 14.98 -8.21
C LYS A 102 -10.61 14.61 -9.65
N HIS A 103 -10.70 13.32 -9.99
CA HIS A 103 -10.21 12.78 -11.26
C HIS A 103 -11.30 12.22 -12.17
N PHE A 104 -12.52 12.02 -11.64
CA PHE A 104 -13.64 11.44 -12.36
C PHE A 104 -14.90 12.29 -12.16
N ASP A 105 -15.82 12.21 -13.11
CA ASP A 105 -17.14 12.78 -12.92
C ASP A 105 -17.87 12.09 -11.73
N PRO A 106 -18.87 12.76 -11.12
CA PRO A 106 -19.53 12.27 -9.91
C PRO A 106 -20.16 10.87 -10.04
N VAL A 107 -20.65 10.50 -11.22
CA VAL A 107 -21.30 9.19 -11.45
C VAL A 107 -20.25 8.09 -11.46
N GLN A 108 -19.18 8.28 -12.24
CA GLN A 108 -18.05 7.35 -12.29
C GLN A 108 -17.36 7.24 -10.92
N ALA A 109 -17.06 8.37 -10.29
CA ALA A 109 -16.44 8.40 -8.96
C ALA A 109 -17.26 7.60 -7.92
N LYS A 110 -18.59 7.76 -7.92
CA LYS A 110 -19.48 7.04 -7.02
C LYS A 110 -19.48 5.53 -7.31
N ALA A 111 -19.52 5.13 -8.57
CA ALA A 111 -19.47 3.72 -8.95
C ALA A 111 -18.17 3.05 -8.46
N ILE A 112 -17.01 3.69 -8.70
CA ILE A 112 -15.70 3.19 -8.27
C ILE A 112 -15.57 3.21 -6.74
N TYR A 113 -16.12 4.23 -6.08
CA TYR A 113 -16.08 4.38 -4.62
C TYR A 113 -16.72 3.20 -3.87
N HIS A 114 -17.74 2.57 -4.44
CA HIS A 114 -18.48 1.45 -3.84
C HIS A 114 -17.96 0.07 -4.25
N MET A 115 -16.93 0.00 -5.08
CA MET A 115 -16.30 -1.28 -5.42
C MET A 115 -15.71 -1.95 -4.18
N LYS A 116 -15.68 -3.30 -4.19
CA LYS A 116 -14.88 -4.08 -3.22
C LYS A 116 -13.40 -3.75 -3.39
N ASP A 117 -12.61 -3.97 -2.35
CA ASP A 117 -11.21 -3.54 -2.33
C ASP A 117 -10.38 -4.13 -3.47
N SER A 118 -10.54 -5.41 -3.79
CA SER A 118 -9.84 -6.04 -4.92
C SER A 118 -10.24 -5.43 -6.27
N ASP A 119 -11.54 -5.16 -6.50
CA ASP A 119 -12.02 -4.55 -7.73
C ASP A 119 -11.58 -3.08 -7.85
N TYR A 120 -11.60 -2.36 -6.73
CA TYR A 120 -11.09 -1.00 -6.63
C TYR A 120 -9.59 -0.93 -6.96
N LYS A 121 -8.78 -1.84 -6.39
CA LYS A 121 -7.34 -1.90 -6.67
C LYS A 121 -7.07 -2.38 -8.10
N ARG A 122 -7.85 -3.34 -8.63
CA ARG A 122 -7.78 -3.75 -10.06
C ARG A 122 -7.94 -2.54 -10.98
N PHE A 123 -8.97 -1.75 -10.76
CA PHE A 123 -9.23 -0.54 -11.55
C PHE A 123 -8.01 0.40 -11.56
N TRP A 124 -7.42 0.66 -10.39
CA TRP A 124 -6.25 1.54 -10.32
C TRP A 124 -4.99 0.94 -10.91
N LEU A 125 -4.71 -0.34 -10.69
CA LEU A 125 -3.52 -1.00 -11.24
C LEU A 125 -3.56 -1.01 -12.78
N GLN A 126 -4.70 -1.33 -13.39
CA GLN A 126 -4.87 -1.26 -14.85
C GLN A 126 -4.69 0.18 -15.37
N ARG A 127 -5.18 1.17 -14.64
CA ARG A 127 -4.98 2.57 -14.99
C ARG A 127 -3.52 3.00 -14.85
N LEU A 128 -2.82 2.55 -13.81
CA LEU A 128 -1.39 2.81 -13.65
C LEU A 128 -0.57 2.16 -14.78
N GLN A 129 -0.90 0.94 -15.20
CA GLN A 129 -0.28 0.31 -16.38
C GLN A 129 -0.46 1.15 -17.63
N ALA A 130 -1.65 1.71 -17.83
CA ALA A 130 -1.93 2.58 -18.99
C ALA A 130 -1.19 3.93 -18.92
N ILE A 131 -1.05 4.52 -17.73
CA ILE A 131 -0.35 5.80 -17.52
C ILE A 131 1.19 5.62 -17.61
N PHE A 132 1.69 4.48 -17.16
CA PHE A 132 3.12 4.16 -17.11
C PHE A 132 3.47 2.95 -17.99
N PRO A 133 3.25 3.01 -19.32
CA PRO A 133 3.35 1.85 -20.22
C PRO A 133 4.78 1.28 -20.32
N LEU A 134 5.80 2.04 -19.93
CA LEU A 134 7.21 1.61 -19.94
C LEU A 134 7.67 1.08 -18.56
N HIS A 135 6.75 0.94 -17.60
CA HIS A 135 7.08 0.47 -16.26
C HIS A 135 6.42 -0.88 -15.99
N SER A 136 7.16 -1.78 -15.38
CA SER A 136 6.60 -2.99 -14.77
C SER A 136 6.05 -2.64 -13.38
N LEU A 137 4.79 -2.96 -13.12
CA LEU A 137 4.20 -2.74 -11.79
C LEU A 137 4.65 -3.84 -10.84
N VAL A 138 5.01 -3.41 -9.63
CA VAL A 138 5.32 -4.30 -8.49
C VAL A 138 4.43 -3.87 -7.34
N VAL A 139 3.54 -4.75 -6.87
CA VAL A 139 2.54 -4.46 -5.85
C VAL A 139 2.94 -5.10 -4.52
N TYR A 140 2.79 -4.36 -3.43
CA TYR A 140 2.93 -4.83 -2.05
C TYR A 140 1.60 -4.62 -1.33
N ASP A 141 0.97 -5.71 -0.89
CA ASP A 141 -0.36 -5.70 -0.30
C ASP A 141 -0.49 -6.87 0.69
N ASP A 142 -1.23 -6.70 1.78
CA ASP A 142 -1.41 -7.76 2.78
C ASP A 142 -2.70 -8.58 2.57
N HIS A 143 -3.54 -8.18 1.60
CA HIS A 143 -4.83 -8.79 1.35
C HIS A 143 -4.75 -9.84 0.23
N GLN A 144 -4.98 -11.11 0.56
CA GLN A 144 -4.86 -12.25 -0.37
C GLN A 144 -5.70 -12.10 -1.65
N GLY A 145 -6.90 -11.52 -1.55
CA GLY A 145 -7.75 -11.27 -2.72
C GLY A 145 -7.16 -10.23 -3.68
N VAL A 146 -6.35 -9.28 -3.19
CA VAL A 146 -5.63 -8.30 -4.02
C VAL A 146 -4.43 -8.97 -4.67
N LEU A 147 -3.68 -9.80 -3.95
CA LEU A 147 -2.54 -10.54 -4.49
C LEU A 147 -2.97 -11.48 -5.63
N ALA A 148 -4.06 -12.23 -5.41
CA ALA A 148 -4.63 -13.10 -6.44
C ALA A 148 -5.09 -12.31 -7.67
N MET A 149 -5.76 -11.19 -7.47
CA MET A 149 -6.21 -10.29 -8.55
C MET A 149 -5.03 -9.68 -9.31
N ALA A 150 -3.98 -9.24 -8.62
CA ALA A 150 -2.79 -8.67 -9.26
C ALA A 150 -2.10 -9.71 -10.16
N LYS A 151 -1.95 -10.94 -9.68
CA LYS A 151 -1.44 -12.09 -10.46
C LYS A 151 -2.30 -12.36 -11.69
N GLU A 152 -3.62 -12.32 -11.57
CA GLU A 152 -4.57 -12.52 -12.69
C GLU A 152 -4.37 -11.50 -13.80
N ILE A 153 -4.08 -10.24 -13.48
CA ILE A 153 -3.84 -9.17 -14.46
C ILE A 153 -2.36 -9.05 -14.89
N GLY A 154 -1.52 -10.03 -14.54
CA GLY A 154 -0.10 -10.07 -14.93
C GLY A 154 0.78 -9.04 -14.20
N VAL A 155 0.39 -8.62 -12.99
CA VAL A 155 1.17 -7.72 -12.14
C VAL A 155 1.92 -8.54 -11.09
N LEU A 156 3.22 -8.27 -10.93
CA LEU A 156 4.02 -8.88 -9.88
C LEU A 156 3.55 -8.37 -8.52
N ALA A 157 3.20 -9.27 -7.61
CA ALA A 157 2.63 -8.92 -6.31
C ALA A 157 3.28 -9.73 -5.19
N PHE A 158 3.57 -9.06 -4.08
CA PHE A 158 4.19 -9.62 -2.88
C PHE A 158 3.27 -9.47 -1.68
N ASP A 159 3.19 -10.54 -0.89
CA ASP A 159 2.53 -10.52 0.41
C ASP A 159 3.32 -9.61 1.36
N ALA A 160 2.74 -8.48 1.70
CA ALA A 160 3.37 -7.49 2.56
C ALA A 160 3.67 -8.04 3.97
N LYS A 161 2.92 -9.03 4.45
CA LYS A 161 3.17 -9.66 5.75
C LYS A 161 4.48 -10.46 5.70
N GLU A 162 4.70 -11.23 4.64
CA GLU A 162 5.93 -11.98 4.44
C GLU A 162 7.13 -11.04 4.28
N VAL A 163 6.99 -10.01 3.44
CA VAL A 163 8.06 -9.02 3.23
C VAL A 163 8.39 -8.29 4.53
N ASN A 164 7.40 -7.85 5.30
CA ASN A 164 7.63 -7.20 6.59
C ASN A 164 8.35 -8.11 7.60
N GLN A 165 8.03 -9.41 7.63
CA GLN A 165 8.70 -10.38 8.51
C GLN A 165 10.17 -10.54 8.14
N ILE A 166 10.48 -10.63 6.86
CA ILE A 166 11.87 -10.75 6.37
C ILE A 166 12.65 -9.48 6.70
N LEU A 167 12.08 -8.30 6.42
CA LEU A 167 12.69 -7.02 6.72
C LEU A 167 12.94 -6.83 8.22
N ASP A 168 11.99 -7.21 9.08
CA ASP A 168 12.13 -7.13 10.54
C ASP A 168 13.22 -8.07 11.07
N ALA A 169 13.34 -9.26 10.51
CA ALA A 169 14.41 -10.21 10.85
C ALA A 169 15.79 -9.65 10.47
N GLY A 170 15.92 -9.04 9.29
CA GLY A 170 17.14 -8.40 8.85
C GLY A 170 17.55 -7.23 9.73
N PHE A 171 16.64 -6.34 10.10
CA PHE A 171 16.93 -5.25 11.04
C PHE A 171 17.44 -5.74 12.39
N LYS A 172 16.91 -6.85 12.92
CA LYS A 172 17.37 -7.45 14.18
C LYS A 172 18.77 -8.05 14.09
N MET A 173 19.23 -8.44 12.88
CA MET A 173 20.58 -8.95 12.65
C MET A 173 21.64 -7.84 12.45
N GLY A 174 21.28 -6.57 12.59
CA GLY A 174 22.23 -5.45 12.60
C GLY A 174 22.53 -4.88 11.22
N TYR A 175 21.73 -5.19 10.19
CA TYR A 175 21.82 -4.53 8.88
C TYR A 175 21.27 -3.10 8.97
N GLU A 176 22.04 -2.19 9.59
CA GLU A 176 21.70 -0.75 9.63
C GLU A 176 21.78 -0.06 8.26
N THR A 177 22.45 -0.71 7.31
CA THR A 177 22.61 -0.22 5.93
C THR A 177 22.00 -1.21 4.94
N ALA A 178 20.70 -1.19 4.85
CA ALA A 178 19.88 -2.04 4.01
C ALA A 178 19.94 -1.68 2.50
N SER A 179 21.06 -1.19 1.94
CA SER A 179 20.99 -0.66 0.58
C SER A 179 21.30 -1.68 -0.51
N GLU A 180 22.26 -2.60 -0.32
CA GLU A 180 22.65 -3.51 -1.42
C GLU A 180 22.26 -4.97 -1.16
N ASP A 181 22.36 -5.46 0.08
CA ASP A 181 22.02 -6.85 0.41
C ASP A 181 20.51 -7.09 0.45
N TYR A 182 19.72 -6.09 0.84
CA TYR A 182 18.25 -6.17 0.84
C TYR A 182 17.66 -6.20 -0.57
N GLU A 183 18.18 -5.39 -1.48
CA GLU A 183 17.73 -5.45 -2.88
C GLU A 183 18.06 -6.81 -3.47
N SER A 184 19.24 -7.36 -3.16
CA SER A 184 19.64 -8.70 -3.58
C SER A 184 18.77 -9.78 -2.97
N GLU A 185 18.38 -9.68 -1.69
CA GLU A 185 17.54 -10.69 -1.02
C GLU A 185 16.07 -10.56 -1.44
N ILE A 186 15.55 -9.35 -1.55
CA ILE A 186 14.25 -9.09 -2.17
C ILE A 186 14.28 -9.49 -3.64
N GLU A 187 15.30 -9.16 -4.42
CA GLU A 187 15.45 -9.60 -5.81
C GLU A 187 15.66 -11.11 -5.93
N HIS A 188 16.36 -11.74 -5.01
CA HIS A 188 16.48 -13.20 -4.96
C HIS A 188 15.13 -13.86 -4.64
N LEU A 189 14.36 -13.32 -3.69
CA LEU A 189 13.00 -13.74 -3.42
C LEU A 189 12.07 -13.43 -4.60
N LEU A 190 12.25 -12.28 -5.26
CA LEU A 190 11.54 -11.88 -6.47
C LEU A 190 11.87 -12.81 -7.65
N GLY A 191 13.14 -13.26 -7.77
CA GLY A 191 13.59 -14.18 -8.81
C GLY A 191 13.22 -15.65 -8.57
N ALA A 192 13.04 -16.05 -7.32
CA ALA A 192 12.61 -17.41 -6.95
C ALA A 192 11.09 -17.63 -7.11
N LEU A 193 10.31 -16.55 -7.27
CA LEU A 193 8.85 -16.58 -7.43
C LEU A 193 8.40 -16.24 -8.88
N ALA A 194 9.33 -16.00 -9.80
CA ALA A 194 9.10 -15.78 -11.23
C ALA A 194 9.27 -17.09 -12.01
#